data_8d1d12d78e2c0855652322c0fba3c0bd
#
_entry.id   8d1d12d78e2c0855652322c0fba3c0bd
#
_cell.length_a   1.000
_cell.length_b   1.000
_cell.length_c   1.000
_cell.angle_alpha   90.00
_cell.angle_beta   90.00
_cell.angle_gamma   90.00
#
_symmetry.space_group_name_H-M   'P 1'
#
loop_
_entity.id
_entity.type
_entity.pdbx_description
1 polymer ?
#
loop_
_entity_poly.entity_id
_entity_poly.type
_entity_poly.pdbx_seq_one_letter_code
_entity_poly.pdbx_strand_id
1 'polypeptide(L)'
;MKVLFIDHPELDHLSYHIWDGLCRILGDENVVSYPLKRVFGGDIANDYILDDKTLGFTAPPEYILPRKLVEMSLEEIIARIDDFDFVISSPRTYARNALKILRPHITQPLAILDGEDGDLVINRLITDFNPDVYFKREYLKDKELLYSMYDIPIYPCPFAAVDNTAPAYDDSTEAKEISVFSVHGNTHPLREAVSKRLLEMNIPDSYIWINSNFYFTKYNPYTEEDKQKVSRLGYWGYLGHIAKSKIGISVRGWGRDSLRRFEIPLYETLLFTHDIGIETPQPFEDGKTCVMFKNDLSDLEEKLRYYLEDENERIKIAEAGKQHLYKYHTSVARARYVLEKLGDN
;
A
#
# COMPACT_ATOMS: atom_id res chain seq x y z
N MET A 1 8.34 23.54 8.18
CA MET A 1 8.67 22.71 7.01
C MET A 1 7.47 22.67 6.11
N LYS A 2 7.66 23.00 4.84
CA LYS A 2 6.59 23.04 3.84
C LYS A 2 6.99 22.22 2.61
N VAL A 3 6.10 21.39 2.10
CA VAL A 3 6.37 20.44 1.02
C VAL A 3 5.48 20.74 -0.19
N LEU A 4 6.08 20.79 -1.38
CA LEU A 4 5.37 20.75 -2.65
C LEU A 4 5.29 19.30 -3.12
N PHE A 5 4.07 18.78 -3.26
CA PHE A 5 3.79 17.41 -3.69
C PHE A 5 3.18 17.41 -5.10
N ILE A 6 3.96 17.02 -6.10
CA ILE A 6 3.56 17.02 -7.52
C ILE A 6 3.13 15.60 -7.89
N ASP A 7 1.86 15.41 -8.26
CA ASP A 7 1.32 14.08 -8.44
C ASP A 7 0.35 14.01 -9.65
N HIS A 8 -0.36 12.92 -9.75
CA HIS A 8 -1.40 12.65 -10.73
C HIS A 8 -2.78 12.95 -10.14
N PRO A 9 -3.76 13.44 -10.91
CA PRO A 9 -5.11 13.68 -10.39
C PRO A 9 -5.84 12.42 -9.94
N GLU A 10 -5.49 11.26 -10.51
CA GLU A 10 -6.05 9.97 -10.11
C GLU A 10 -5.35 9.41 -8.87
N LEU A 11 -6.00 8.44 -8.21
CA LEU A 11 -5.47 7.78 -7.04
C LEU A 11 -4.21 6.98 -7.39
N ASP A 12 -3.12 7.26 -6.67
CA ASP A 12 -1.93 6.43 -6.58
C ASP A 12 -1.72 6.07 -5.11
N HIS A 13 -1.68 4.78 -4.79
CA HIS A 13 -1.65 4.33 -3.40
C HIS A 13 -0.38 4.76 -2.67
N LEU A 14 0.80 4.66 -3.31
CA LEU A 14 2.04 5.06 -2.64
C LEU A 14 2.05 6.57 -2.39
N SER A 15 1.73 7.35 -3.42
CA SER A 15 1.63 8.81 -3.31
C SER A 15 0.65 9.22 -2.22
N TYR A 16 -0.51 8.54 -2.15
CA TYR A 16 -1.50 8.81 -1.13
C TYR A 16 -0.98 8.55 0.29
N HIS A 17 -0.31 7.42 0.51
CA HIS A 17 0.24 7.10 1.83
C HIS A 17 1.28 8.12 2.29
N ILE A 18 2.17 8.53 1.40
CA ILE A 18 3.18 9.54 1.73
C ILE A 18 2.52 10.90 1.99
N TRP A 19 1.60 11.31 1.12
CA TRP A 19 0.89 12.56 1.28
C TRP A 19 0.08 12.62 2.57
N ASP A 20 -0.69 11.58 2.91
CA ASP A 20 -1.45 11.47 4.17
C ASP A 20 -0.52 11.60 5.38
N GLY A 21 0.59 10.86 5.37
CA GLY A 21 1.56 10.92 6.44
C GLY A 21 2.22 12.30 6.59
N LEU A 22 2.56 12.96 5.48
CA LEU A 22 3.09 14.33 5.48
C LEU A 22 2.09 15.32 6.08
N CYS A 23 0.82 15.26 5.67
CA CYS A 23 -0.22 16.11 6.23
C CYS A 23 -0.40 15.92 7.75
N ARG A 24 -0.27 14.67 8.23
CA ARG A 24 -0.35 14.38 9.68
C ARG A 24 0.85 14.89 10.46
N ILE A 25 2.02 14.92 9.86
CA ILE A 25 3.27 15.38 10.51
C ILE A 25 3.39 16.90 10.48
N LEU A 26 3.07 17.50 9.33
CA LEU A 26 3.37 18.90 9.05
C LEU A 26 2.16 19.83 9.20
N GLY A 27 0.95 19.30 9.16
CA GLY A 27 -0.30 20.04 8.99
C GLY A 27 -0.68 20.21 7.52
N ASP A 28 -1.98 20.19 7.23
CA ASP A 28 -2.52 20.23 5.86
C ASP A 28 -2.06 21.46 5.08
N GLU A 29 -1.94 22.62 5.77
CA GLU A 29 -1.53 23.90 5.18
C GLU A 29 -0.07 23.91 4.74
N ASN A 30 0.73 22.95 5.20
CA ASN A 30 2.15 22.85 4.89
C ASN A 30 2.46 21.80 3.80
N VAL A 31 1.44 21.11 3.28
CA VAL A 31 1.58 20.16 2.18
C VAL A 31 0.74 20.61 0.99
N VAL A 32 1.37 21.32 0.08
CA VAL A 32 0.72 21.82 -1.14
C VAL A 32 0.77 20.76 -2.22
N SER A 33 -0.40 20.28 -2.67
CA SER A 33 -0.50 19.29 -3.76
C SER A 33 -0.79 19.96 -5.08
N TYR A 34 -0.08 19.54 -6.11
CA TYR A 34 -0.38 19.91 -7.50
C TYR A 34 -0.44 18.68 -8.41
N PRO A 35 -1.54 18.47 -9.16
CA PRO A 35 -2.81 19.20 -9.03
C PRO A 35 -3.45 18.96 -7.67
N LEU A 36 -4.38 19.83 -7.29
CA LEU A 36 -5.18 19.58 -6.10
C LEU A 36 -5.93 18.27 -6.27
N LYS A 37 -5.64 17.30 -5.40
CA LYS A 37 -6.34 16.02 -5.39
C LYS A 37 -7.70 16.17 -4.71
N ARG A 38 -8.72 16.56 -5.46
CA ARG A 38 -10.09 16.69 -4.96
C ARG A 38 -10.63 15.37 -4.39
N VAL A 39 -10.13 14.22 -4.85
CA VAL A 39 -10.40 12.90 -4.26
C VAL A 39 -10.08 12.87 -2.75
N PHE A 40 -9.19 13.73 -2.27
CA PHE A 40 -8.81 13.81 -0.85
C PHE A 40 -9.56 14.91 -0.09
N GLY A 41 -10.38 15.72 -0.77
CA GLY A 41 -11.06 16.89 -0.18
C GLY A 41 -12.50 16.67 0.28
N GLY A 42 -13.04 15.49 0.21
CA GLY A 42 -14.39 15.17 0.71
C GLY A 42 -15.55 15.53 -0.21
N ASP A 43 -15.42 16.51 -1.10
CA ASP A 43 -16.53 16.99 -1.95
C ASP A 43 -16.84 16.10 -3.17
N ILE A 44 -15.88 15.27 -3.58
CA ILE A 44 -16.00 14.34 -4.74
C ILE A 44 -16.00 12.87 -4.32
N ALA A 45 -15.82 12.60 -3.04
CA ALA A 45 -15.90 11.27 -2.49
C ALA A 45 -17.19 10.54 -2.92
N ASN A 46 -18.28 11.26 -3.01
CA ASN A 46 -19.58 10.72 -3.39
C ASN A 46 -19.67 10.29 -4.87
N ASP A 47 -18.96 10.94 -5.79
CA ASP A 47 -19.05 10.64 -7.23
C ASP A 47 -18.14 9.47 -7.64
N TYR A 48 -17.01 9.26 -6.96
CA TYR A 48 -16.07 8.15 -7.24
C TYR A 48 -16.37 6.86 -6.47
N ILE A 49 -17.15 6.95 -5.40
CA ILE A 49 -17.39 5.85 -4.45
C ILE A 49 -18.66 5.10 -4.77
N LEU A 50 -19.59 5.70 -5.52
CA LEU A 50 -20.93 5.17 -5.72
C LEU A 50 -21.03 4.17 -6.88
N ASP A 51 -19.98 3.90 -7.62
CA ASP A 51 -20.02 2.79 -8.57
C ASP A 51 -19.54 1.49 -7.89
N ASP A 52 -20.50 0.82 -7.26
CA ASP A 52 -20.37 -0.52 -6.67
C ASP A 52 -19.82 -1.59 -7.65
N LYS A 53 -19.59 -1.19 -8.91
CA LYS A 53 -19.06 -2.02 -9.99
C LYS A 53 -17.56 -1.88 -10.17
N THR A 54 -16.96 -0.81 -9.70
CA THR A 54 -15.51 -0.66 -9.63
C THR A 54 -14.98 -1.20 -8.29
N LEU A 55 -15.16 -2.46 -8.05
CA LEU A 55 -14.60 -3.23 -6.92
C LEU A 55 -13.08 -3.33 -6.96
N GLY A 56 -12.44 -2.25 -7.23
CA GLY A 56 -11.00 -2.16 -7.24
C GLY A 56 -10.56 -1.00 -6.39
N PHE A 57 -10.32 -1.21 -5.09
CA PHE A 57 -9.33 -0.44 -4.34
C PHE A 57 -9.45 1.09 -4.40
N THR A 58 -10.64 1.63 -4.54
CA THR A 58 -10.85 3.06 -4.29
C THR A 58 -10.86 3.29 -2.80
N ALA A 59 -10.01 4.20 -2.32
CA ALA A 59 -10.06 4.63 -0.94
C ALA A 59 -11.50 5.05 -0.60
N PRO A 60 -12.10 4.49 0.46
CA PRO A 60 -13.45 4.88 0.85
C PRO A 60 -13.48 6.33 1.32
N PRO A 61 -14.67 6.98 1.35
CA PRO A 61 -14.83 8.36 1.77
C PRO A 61 -14.20 8.70 3.10
N GLU A 62 -14.11 7.73 3.96
CA GLU A 62 -13.58 7.85 5.32
C GLU A 62 -12.05 7.83 5.39
N TYR A 63 -11.34 7.42 4.33
CA TYR A 63 -9.92 7.75 4.14
C TYR A 63 -9.73 9.24 3.87
N ILE A 64 -10.78 9.86 3.39
CA ILE A 64 -10.80 11.26 3.07
C ILE A 64 -11.25 11.99 4.32
N LEU A 65 -10.36 12.10 5.28
CA LEU A 65 -10.57 13.07 6.35
C LEU A 65 -10.80 14.42 5.68
N PRO A 66 -11.81 15.20 6.12
CA PRO A 66 -11.98 16.55 5.62
C PRO A 66 -10.69 17.33 5.90
N ARG A 67 -9.84 17.45 4.88
CA ARG A 67 -8.57 18.14 4.97
C ARG A 67 -8.69 19.53 4.39
N LYS A 68 -8.02 20.49 5.02
CA LYS A 68 -7.93 21.85 4.53
C LYS A 68 -6.85 21.94 3.43
N LEU A 69 -7.23 21.49 2.23
CA LEU A 69 -6.32 21.49 1.09
C LEU A 69 -6.01 22.91 0.63
N VAL A 70 -4.76 23.16 0.25
CA VAL A 70 -4.31 24.41 -0.34
C VAL A 70 -4.22 24.23 -1.85
N GLU A 71 -5.06 24.93 -2.61
CA GLU A 71 -5.03 24.97 -4.06
C GLU A 71 -4.11 26.09 -4.54
N MET A 72 -3.21 25.79 -5.47
CA MET A 72 -2.32 26.76 -6.11
C MET A 72 -2.21 26.46 -7.59
N SER A 73 -2.18 27.49 -8.43
CA SER A 73 -1.84 27.38 -9.84
C SER A 73 -0.32 27.17 -10.02
N LEU A 74 0.12 26.77 -11.23
CA LEU A 74 1.56 26.66 -11.52
C LEU A 74 2.27 27.99 -11.38
N GLU A 75 1.64 29.09 -11.80
CA GLU A 75 2.17 30.45 -11.69
C GLU A 75 2.34 30.87 -10.22
N GLU A 76 1.38 30.55 -9.37
CA GLU A 76 1.47 30.80 -7.93
C GLU A 76 2.57 29.95 -7.27
N ILE A 77 2.71 28.69 -7.68
CA ILE A 77 3.78 27.82 -7.19
C ILE A 77 5.14 28.39 -7.60
N ILE A 78 5.32 28.79 -8.86
CA ILE A 78 6.57 29.40 -9.33
C ILE A 78 6.89 30.67 -8.54
N ALA A 79 5.90 31.53 -8.33
CA ALA A 79 6.09 32.79 -7.58
C ALA A 79 6.46 32.58 -6.12
N ARG A 80 6.16 31.41 -5.56
CA ARG A 80 6.36 31.07 -4.16
C ARG A 80 7.24 29.82 -3.98
N ILE A 81 8.04 29.47 -4.99
CA ILE A 81 8.83 28.23 -4.96
C ILE A 81 9.79 28.18 -3.76
N ASP A 82 10.33 29.32 -3.37
CA ASP A 82 11.25 29.46 -2.24
C ASP A 82 10.56 29.29 -0.87
N ASP A 83 9.22 29.24 -0.80
CA ASP A 83 8.48 28.95 0.41
C ASP A 83 8.55 27.45 0.80
N PHE A 84 8.93 26.58 -0.13
CA PHE A 84 9.00 25.14 0.09
C PHE A 84 10.39 24.70 0.53
N ASP A 85 10.44 23.77 1.48
CA ASP A 85 11.69 23.15 1.93
C ASP A 85 12.06 21.94 1.06
N PHE A 86 11.07 21.21 0.53
CA PHE A 86 11.24 20.01 -0.29
C PHE A 86 10.22 19.94 -1.42
N VAL A 87 10.60 19.27 -2.50
CA VAL A 87 9.70 18.91 -3.61
C VAL A 87 9.68 17.41 -3.77
N ILE A 88 8.49 16.80 -3.79
CA ILE A 88 8.29 15.38 -4.04
C ILE A 88 7.43 15.22 -5.29
N SER A 89 7.84 14.38 -6.24
CA SER A 89 7.10 14.16 -7.48
C SER A 89 6.88 12.68 -7.76
N SER A 90 5.66 12.32 -8.18
CA SER A 90 5.37 10.97 -8.69
C SER A 90 5.91 10.80 -10.13
N PRO A 91 6.08 9.55 -10.62
CA PRO A 91 6.59 9.28 -11.96
C PRO A 91 5.53 9.44 -13.06
N ARG A 92 4.27 9.67 -12.70
CA ARG A 92 3.14 9.70 -13.62
C ARG A 92 3.24 10.83 -14.64
N THR A 93 2.64 10.64 -15.80
CA THR A 93 2.75 11.57 -16.94
C THR A 93 2.34 13.00 -16.60
N TYR A 94 1.26 13.16 -15.83
CA TYR A 94 0.79 14.48 -15.42
C TYR A 94 1.82 15.19 -14.53
N ALA A 95 2.31 14.50 -13.50
CA ALA A 95 3.34 15.02 -12.61
C ALA A 95 4.62 15.39 -13.38
N ARG A 96 5.05 14.54 -14.32
CA ARG A 96 6.22 14.84 -15.18
C ARG A 96 6.03 16.09 -16.02
N ASN A 97 4.83 16.34 -16.55
CA ASN A 97 4.56 17.54 -17.33
C ASN A 97 4.60 18.80 -16.46
N ALA A 98 4.04 18.75 -15.27
CA ALA A 98 4.14 19.83 -14.28
C ALA A 98 5.60 20.05 -13.86
N LEU A 99 6.32 18.96 -13.56
CA LEU A 99 7.73 19.03 -13.16
C LEU A 99 8.62 19.62 -14.24
N LYS A 100 8.37 19.38 -15.54
CA LYS A 100 9.10 20.05 -16.64
C LYS A 100 8.98 21.57 -16.59
N ILE A 101 7.82 22.09 -16.21
CA ILE A 101 7.59 23.53 -16.09
C ILE A 101 8.26 24.07 -14.82
N LEU A 102 8.15 23.35 -13.71
CA LEU A 102 8.63 23.80 -12.42
C LEU A 102 10.14 23.61 -12.21
N ARG A 103 10.76 22.61 -12.86
CA ARG A 103 12.16 22.22 -12.61
C ARG A 103 13.17 23.36 -12.73
N PRO A 104 13.06 24.28 -13.70
CA PRO A 104 13.98 25.42 -13.80
C PRO A 104 13.94 26.38 -12.60
N HIS A 105 12.89 26.33 -11.79
CA HIS A 105 12.67 27.18 -10.63
C HIS A 105 12.98 26.46 -9.30
N ILE A 106 13.07 25.12 -9.30
CA ILE A 106 13.33 24.32 -8.10
C ILE A 106 14.82 24.34 -7.77
N THR A 107 15.15 24.87 -6.60
CA THR A 107 16.49 24.84 -6.00
C THR A 107 16.52 23.96 -4.74
N GLN A 108 15.36 23.59 -4.23
CA GLN A 108 15.15 22.73 -3.07
C GLN A 108 15.43 21.27 -3.43
N PRO A 109 15.74 20.41 -2.44
CA PRO A 109 15.88 18.99 -2.66
C PRO A 109 14.63 18.40 -3.31
N LEU A 110 14.83 17.67 -4.42
CA LEU A 110 13.79 17.03 -5.23
C LEU A 110 13.85 15.51 -5.06
N ALA A 111 12.75 14.92 -4.63
CA ALA A 111 12.57 13.47 -4.61
C ALA A 111 11.63 12.98 -5.72
N ILE A 112 11.96 11.86 -6.34
CA ILE A 112 11.02 11.07 -7.14
C ILE A 112 10.46 9.94 -6.28
N LEU A 113 9.13 9.81 -6.27
CA LEU A 113 8.41 8.75 -5.55
C LEU A 113 7.80 7.77 -6.56
N ASP A 114 8.51 6.69 -6.86
CA ASP A 114 8.12 5.70 -7.87
C ASP A 114 7.27 4.56 -7.29
N GLY A 115 5.95 4.70 -7.43
CA GLY A 115 4.94 3.71 -7.05
C GLY A 115 4.59 2.69 -8.14
N GLU A 116 5.25 2.72 -9.30
CA GLU A 116 4.94 1.81 -10.41
C GLU A 116 5.30 0.36 -10.09
N ASP A 117 4.52 -0.57 -10.68
CA ASP A 117 4.85 -1.99 -10.68
C ASP A 117 6.14 -2.24 -11.48
N GLY A 118 6.97 -3.13 -10.97
CA GLY A 118 8.22 -3.50 -11.60
C GLY A 118 9.45 -2.88 -10.94
N ASP A 119 10.58 -3.48 -11.26
CA ASP A 119 11.85 -3.31 -10.56
C ASP A 119 12.81 -2.31 -11.23
N LEU A 120 12.48 -1.82 -12.41
CA LEU A 120 13.33 -0.90 -13.14
C LEU A 120 13.12 0.55 -12.66
N VAL A 121 14.24 1.26 -12.50
CA VAL A 121 14.24 2.69 -12.32
C VAL A 121 13.89 3.36 -13.64
N ILE A 122 13.07 4.39 -13.60
CA ILE A 122 12.71 5.15 -14.80
C ILE A 122 13.82 6.14 -15.10
N ASN A 123 14.86 5.71 -15.80
CA ASN A 123 16.09 6.49 -16.09
C ASN A 123 15.82 7.92 -16.54
N ARG A 124 14.83 8.13 -17.42
CA ARG A 124 14.47 9.46 -17.90
C ARG A 124 14.04 10.43 -16.80
N LEU A 125 13.56 9.94 -15.65
CA LEU A 125 13.23 10.81 -14.52
C LEU A 125 14.51 11.35 -13.86
N ILE A 126 15.56 10.53 -13.85
CA ILE A 126 16.87 10.95 -13.35
C ILE A 126 17.53 11.92 -14.34
N THR A 127 17.59 11.54 -15.62
CA THR A 127 18.26 12.35 -16.64
C THR A 127 17.57 13.68 -16.95
N ASP A 128 16.23 13.71 -16.96
CA ASP A 128 15.46 14.90 -17.31
C ASP A 128 15.33 15.89 -16.14
N PHE A 129 15.30 15.38 -14.89
CA PHE A 129 14.96 16.20 -13.72
C PHE A 129 16.08 16.30 -12.69
N ASN A 130 17.11 15.47 -12.78
CA ASN A 130 18.23 15.43 -11.83
C ASN A 130 17.75 15.54 -10.37
N PRO A 131 16.98 14.56 -9.87
CA PRO A 131 16.52 14.56 -8.50
C PRO A 131 17.67 14.25 -7.52
N ASP A 132 17.53 14.69 -6.28
CA ASP A 132 18.50 14.40 -5.24
C ASP A 132 18.33 12.99 -4.68
N VAL A 133 17.09 12.48 -4.68
CA VAL A 133 16.72 11.16 -4.14
C VAL A 133 15.66 10.49 -5.01
N TYR A 134 15.75 9.17 -5.12
CA TYR A 134 14.74 8.35 -5.79
C TYR A 134 14.20 7.27 -4.83
N PHE A 135 12.90 7.26 -4.60
CA PHE A 135 12.22 6.25 -3.81
C PHE A 135 11.55 5.23 -4.72
N LYS A 136 11.91 3.95 -4.57
CA LYS A 136 11.39 2.85 -5.38
C LYS A 136 10.52 1.92 -4.56
N ARG A 137 9.24 1.74 -4.96
CA ARG A 137 8.35 0.81 -4.27
C ARG A 137 8.80 -0.65 -4.41
N GLU A 138 9.11 -1.07 -5.62
CA GLU A 138 9.60 -2.43 -5.89
C GLU A 138 11.13 -2.48 -5.99
N TYR A 139 11.79 -2.07 -4.90
CA TYR A 139 13.23 -2.20 -4.75
C TYR A 139 13.59 -3.67 -4.50
N LEU A 140 14.17 -4.36 -5.49
CA LEU A 140 14.51 -5.78 -5.36
C LEU A 140 15.82 -5.99 -4.60
N LYS A 141 15.81 -6.93 -3.63
CA LYS A 141 16.99 -7.31 -2.85
C LYS A 141 18.15 -7.82 -3.72
N ASP A 142 17.83 -8.59 -4.75
CA ASP A 142 18.81 -9.17 -5.69
C ASP A 142 19.34 -8.18 -6.74
N LYS A 143 18.84 -6.93 -6.74
CA LYS A 143 19.26 -5.85 -7.65
C LYS A 143 19.89 -4.64 -6.96
N GLU A 144 20.26 -4.76 -5.70
CA GLU A 144 20.90 -3.69 -4.94
C GLU A 144 22.14 -3.13 -5.67
N LEU A 145 22.96 -4.00 -6.26
CA LEU A 145 24.12 -3.59 -7.06
C LEU A 145 23.71 -2.76 -8.29
N LEU A 146 22.58 -3.06 -8.93
CA LEU A 146 22.08 -2.27 -10.06
C LEU A 146 21.68 -0.87 -9.59
N TYR A 147 21.00 -0.77 -8.44
CA TYR A 147 20.56 0.53 -7.92
C TYR A 147 21.75 1.38 -7.45
N SER A 148 22.81 0.76 -6.93
CA SER A 148 24.04 1.47 -6.53
C SER A 148 24.86 2.02 -7.69
N MET A 149 24.53 1.67 -8.95
CA MET A 149 25.19 2.22 -10.15
C MET A 149 24.68 3.61 -10.55
N TYR A 150 23.60 4.10 -9.93
CA TYR A 150 23.11 5.45 -10.17
C TYR A 150 23.89 6.46 -9.33
N ASP A 151 24.09 7.64 -9.87
CA ASP A 151 24.81 8.74 -9.20
C ASP A 151 23.98 9.41 -8.08
N ILE A 152 22.74 8.97 -7.89
CA ILE A 152 21.83 9.44 -6.84
C ILE A 152 21.41 8.28 -5.94
N PRO A 153 21.12 8.52 -4.65
CA PRO A 153 20.63 7.49 -3.77
C PRO A 153 19.23 7.02 -4.19
N ILE A 154 19.08 5.69 -4.24
CA ILE A 154 17.79 5.03 -4.49
C ILE A 154 17.41 4.25 -3.24
N TYR A 155 16.26 4.57 -2.65
CA TYR A 155 15.78 3.96 -1.42
C TYR A 155 14.51 3.13 -1.62
N PRO A 156 14.36 2.02 -0.90
CA PRO A 156 13.11 1.25 -0.89
C PRO A 156 12.00 2.06 -0.22
N CYS A 157 10.84 2.13 -0.86
CA CYS A 157 9.66 2.79 -0.30
C CYS A 157 8.38 1.98 -0.62
N PRO A 158 8.14 0.85 0.06
CA PRO A 158 6.95 0.04 -0.14
C PRO A 158 5.69 0.75 0.36
N PHE A 159 4.53 0.17 0.07
CA PHE A 159 3.25 0.64 0.60
C PHE A 159 3.24 0.75 2.13
N ALA A 160 2.20 1.36 2.65
CA ALA A 160 1.96 1.52 4.08
C ALA A 160 0.48 1.27 4.40
N ALA A 161 0.14 1.16 5.67
CA ALA A 161 -1.24 1.29 6.12
C ALA A 161 -1.54 2.75 6.41
N VAL A 162 -2.80 3.17 6.20
CA VAL A 162 -3.24 4.51 6.58
C VAL A 162 -3.60 4.52 8.06
N ASP A 163 -3.05 5.46 8.81
CA ASP A 163 -3.16 5.53 10.28
C ASP A 163 -4.59 5.57 10.83
N ASN A 164 -5.60 5.95 10.04
CA ASN A 164 -6.98 6.09 10.51
C ASN A 164 -7.90 4.93 10.15
N THR A 165 -7.42 3.88 9.52
CA THR A 165 -8.30 2.79 9.07
C THR A 165 -8.62 1.79 10.16
N ALA A 166 -7.77 1.67 11.18
CA ALA A 166 -8.00 0.77 12.30
C ALA A 166 -9.22 1.14 13.19
N PRO A 167 -9.45 2.41 13.55
CA PRO A 167 -10.52 2.74 14.50
C PRO A 167 -11.94 2.44 14.01
N ALA A 168 -12.16 2.37 12.69
CA ALA A 168 -13.49 2.08 12.14
C ALA A 168 -13.98 0.66 12.44
N TYR A 169 -13.06 -0.24 12.78
CA TYR A 169 -13.32 -1.65 13.12
C TYR A 169 -12.46 -2.13 14.28
N ASP A 170 -12.00 -1.21 15.16
CA ASP A 170 -11.30 -1.60 16.39
C ASP A 170 -12.29 -2.21 17.40
N ASP A 171 -12.89 -3.30 16.99
CA ASP A 171 -13.58 -4.22 17.85
C ASP A 171 -12.62 -5.35 18.22
N SER A 172 -11.52 -4.95 18.89
CA SER A 172 -10.57 -5.89 19.51
C SER A 172 -11.27 -6.82 20.55
N THR A 173 -12.57 -6.58 20.82
CA THR A 173 -13.44 -7.39 21.66
C THR A 173 -14.26 -8.41 20.88
N GLU A 174 -14.37 -8.32 19.55
CA GLU A 174 -15.09 -9.34 18.77
C GLU A 174 -14.26 -10.62 18.61
N ALA A 175 -14.88 -11.74 18.86
CA ALA A 175 -14.26 -13.05 18.62
C ALA A 175 -13.89 -13.22 17.14
N LYS A 176 -12.68 -13.70 16.85
CA LYS A 176 -12.24 -14.01 15.48
C LYS A 176 -13.04 -15.21 14.96
N GLU A 177 -14.08 -14.96 14.17
CA GLU A 177 -15.01 -15.97 13.66
C GLU A 177 -14.51 -16.67 12.39
N ILE A 178 -13.70 -15.96 11.57
CA ILE A 178 -13.19 -16.46 10.30
C ILE A 178 -11.83 -17.13 10.54
N SER A 179 -11.71 -18.40 10.18
CA SER A 179 -10.45 -19.14 10.33
C SER A 179 -9.36 -18.59 9.41
N VAL A 180 -9.64 -18.51 8.12
CA VAL A 180 -8.68 -18.03 7.11
C VAL A 180 -9.39 -17.06 6.15
N PHE A 181 -8.84 -15.88 6.00
CA PHE A 181 -9.27 -14.88 5.03
C PHE A 181 -8.28 -14.80 3.85
N SER A 182 -8.76 -15.02 2.64
CA SER A 182 -7.96 -14.96 1.41
C SER A 182 -8.79 -14.42 0.24
N VAL A 183 -8.71 -13.12 -0.01
CA VAL A 183 -9.43 -12.46 -1.11
C VAL A 183 -8.45 -11.82 -2.06
N HIS A 184 -8.42 -12.26 -3.32
CA HIS A 184 -7.45 -11.80 -4.33
C HIS A 184 -8.11 -11.53 -5.69
N GLY A 185 -7.58 -10.55 -6.43
CA GLY A 185 -7.69 -10.55 -7.90
C GLY A 185 -6.75 -11.61 -8.49
N ASN A 186 -7.16 -12.35 -9.51
CA ASN A 186 -6.31 -13.34 -10.19
C ASN A 186 -5.27 -12.66 -11.11
N THR A 187 -4.31 -11.95 -10.49
CA THR A 187 -3.29 -11.15 -11.18
C THR A 187 -1.90 -11.80 -11.17
N HIS A 188 -1.77 -13.01 -10.59
CA HIS A 188 -0.52 -13.75 -10.54
C HIS A 188 -0.78 -15.25 -10.33
N PRO A 189 -0.04 -16.18 -10.99
CA PRO A 189 -0.24 -17.63 -10.86
C PRO A 189 -0.21 -18.14 -9.42
N LEU A 190 0.63 -17.55 -8.55
CA LEU A 190 0.70 -17.94 -7.15
C LEU A 190 -0.62 -17.67 -6.40
N ARG A 191 -1.37 -16.62 -6.74
CA ARG A 191 -2.69 -16.35 -6.15
C ARG A 191 -3.70 -17.45 -6.45
N GLU A 192 -3.69 -17.92 -7.70
CA GLU A 192 -4.53 -19.06 -8.09
C GLU A 192 -4.11 -20.34 -7.37
N ALA A 193 -2.81 -20.63 -7.32
CA ALA A 193 -2.29 -21.81 -6.64
C ALA A 193 -2.62 -21.82 -5.14
N VAL A 194 -2.44 -20.69 -4.45
CA VAL A 194 -2.82 -20.52 -3.04
C VAL A 194 -4.32 -20.72 -2.85
N SER A 195 -5.16 -20.07 -3.68
CA SER A 195 -6.61 -20.19 -3.55
C SER A 195 -7.10 -21.62 -3.78
N LYS A 196 -6.55 -22.33 -4.78
CA LYS A 196 -6.83 -23.76 -5.00
C LYS A 196 -6.47 -24.60 -3.79
N ARG A 197 -5.25 -24.42 -3.27
CA ARG A 197 -4.78 -25.17 -2.12
C ARG A 197 -5.64 -24.93 -0.87
N LEU A 198 -6.02 -23.68 -0.59
CA LEU A 198 -6.88 -23.33 0.53
C LEU A 198 -8.28 -23.97 0.40
N LEU A 199 -8.87 -23.99 -0.80
CA LEU A 199 -10.16 -24.64 -1.04
C LEU A 199 -10.08 -26.17 -0.86
N GLU A 200 -8.99 -26.81 -1.33
CA GLU A 200 -8.75 -28.26 -1.14
C GLU A 200 -8.58 -28.63 0.33
N MET A 201 -7.99 -27.76 1.15
CA MET A 201 -7.82 -27.98 2.59
C MET A 201 -9.14 -28.00 3.35
N ASN A 202 -10.19 -27.42 2.83
CA ASN A 202 -11.54 -27.37 3.39
C ASN A 202 -11.57 -26.97 4.88
N ILE A 203 -10.82 -25.90 5.22
CA ILE A 203 -10.77 -25.37 6.59
C ILE A 203 -12.12 -24.73 6.92
N PRO A 204 -12.81 -25.17 8.00
CA PRO A 204 -14.11 -24.61 8.38
C PRO A 204 -14.01 -23.09 8.63
N ASP A 205 -15.13 -22.39 8.41
CA ASP A 205 -15.27 -20.95 8.66
C ASP A 205 -14.24 -20.08 7.93
N SER A 206 -13.77 -20.54 6.75
CA SER A 206 -12.83 -19.78 5.94
C SER A 206 -13.55 -18.96 4.87
N TYR A 207 -13.02 -17.76 4.61
CA TYR A 207 -13.49 -16.89 3.55
C TYR A 207 -12.42 -16.78 2.46
N ILE A 208 -12.59 -17.59 1.41
CA ILE A 208 -11.61 -17.70 0.33
C ILE A 208 -12.27 -17.24 -0.96
N TRP A 209 -11.67 -16.23 -1.62
CA TRP A 209 -12.17 -15.71 -2.88
C TRP A 209 -11.04 -15.30 -3.82
N ILE A 210 -11.14 -15.72 -5.09
CA ILE A 210 -10.30 -15.25 -6.18
C ILE A 210 -11.17 -14.66 -7.29
N ASN A 211 -10.97 -13.38 -7.60
CA ASN A 211 -11.70 -12.72 -8.68
C ASN A 211 -11.09 -13.07 -10.04
N SER A 212 -11.82 -13.83 -10.84
CA SER A 212 -11.39 -14.32 -12.15
C SER A 212 -11.43 -13.29 -13.27
N ASN A 213 -11.97 -12.10 -13.03
CA ASN A 213 -12.06 -11.04 -14.06
C ASN A 213 -10.69 -10.43 -14.42
N PHE A 214 -9.62 -10.81 -13.70
CA PHE A 214 -8.23 -10.42 -13.98
C PHE A 214 -7.45 -11.55 -14.64
N TYR A 215 -7.23 -11.48 -15.82
CA TYR A 215 -6.36 -11.86 -16.96
C TYR A 215 -5.53 -13.15 -17.01
N PHE A 216 -5.22 -13.90 -15.95
CA PHE A 216 -4.27 -15.00 -16.12
C PHE A 216 -4.89 -16.36 -16.42
N THR A 217 -6.06 -16.65 -15.93
CA THR A 217 -6.74 -17.92 -16.20
C THR A 217 -8.25 -17.77 -16.18
N LYS A 218 -8.92 -18.73 -16.80
CA LYS A 218 -10.39 -18.87 -16.70
C LYS A 218 -10.81 -19.63 -15.42
N TYR A 219 -9.90 -19.80 -14.47
CA TYR A 219 -10.20 -20.49 -13.23
C TYR A 219 -11.21 -19.69 -12.40
N ASN A 220 -12.38 -20.26 -12.27
CA ASN A 220 -13.47 -19.72 -11.48
C ASN A 220 -14.15 -20.88 -10.76
N PRO A 221 -13.84 -21.13 -9.49
CA PRO A 221 -14.44 -22.22 -8.72
C PRO A 221 -15.84 -21.89 -8.17
N TYR A 222 -16.34 -20.67 -8.41
CA TYR A 222 -17.53 -20.15 -7.75
C TYR A 222 -18.74 -20.13 -8.67
N THR A 223 -19.91 -20.32 -8.06
CA THR A 223 -21.22 -20.13 -8.70
C THR A 223 -21.53 -18.64 -8.88
N GLU A 224 -22.54 -18.31 -9.66
CA GLU A 224 -23.01 -16.91 -9.78
C GLU A 224 -23.56 -16.37 -8.44
N GLU A 225 -24.08 -17.24 -7.58
CA GLU A 225 -24.53 -16.85 -6.23
C GLU A 225 -23.33 -16.48 -5.34
N ASP A 226 -22.23 -17.23 -5.41
CA ASP A 226 -21.00 -16.92 -4.68
C ASP A 226 -20.43 -15.58 -5.14
N LYS A 227 -20.41 -15.32 -6.44
CA LYS A 227 -19.95 -14.04 -7.00
C LYS A 227 -20.78 -12.85 -6.48
N GLN A 228 -22.10 -13.02 -6.34
CA GLN A 228 -22.95 -11.97 -5.78
C GLN A 228 -22.68 -11.69 -4.32
N LYS A 229 -22.31 -12.69 -3.54
CA LYS A 229 -21.96 -12.52 -2.11
C LYS A 229 -20.71 -11.66 -1.95
N VAL A 230 -19.70 -11.88 -2.77
CA VAL A 230 -18.42 -11.15 -2.67
C VAL A 230 -18.51 -9.75 -3.30
N SER A 231 -19.23 -9.59 -4.39
CA SER A 231 -19.42 -8.28 -5.02
C SER A 231 -20.11 -7.25 -4.11
N ARG A 232 -20.68 -7.69 -2.99
CA ARG A 232 -21.35 -6.85 -1.99
C ARG A 232 -20.47 -6.42 -0.84
N LEU A 233 -19.20 -6.91 -0.73
CA LEU A 233 -18.39 -6.62 0.44
C LEU A 233 -17.98 -5.15 0.53
N GLY A 234 -17.79 -4.46 -0.56
CA GLY A 234 -17.21 -3.13 -0.53
C GLY A 234 -15.91 -3.09 0.28
N TYR A 235 -15.28 -1.95 0.36
CA TYR A 235 -14.01 -1.84 1.09
C TYR A 235 -14.17 -2.09 2.61
N TRP A 236 -15.22 -1.54 3.22
CA TRP A 236 -15.48 -1.72 4.66
C TRP A 236 -15.84 -3.17 4.99
N GLY A 237 -16.62 -3.83 4.15
CA GLY A 237 -16.88 -5.26 4.30
C GLY A 237 -15.60 -6.10 4.22
N TYR A 238 -14.70 -5.73 3.30
CA TYR A 238 -13.39 -6.35 3.17
C TYR A 238 -12.53 -6.19 4.43
N LEU A 239 -12.41 -4.96 4.97
CA LEU A 239 -11.67 -4.72 6.21
C LEU A 239 -12.33 -5.39 7.42
N GLY A 240 -13.67 -5.38 7.50
CA GLY A 240 -14.42 -6.08 8.54
C GLY A 240 -14.18 -7.58 8.53
N HIS A 241 -14.04 -8.21 7.35
CA HIS A 241 -13.66 -9.62 7.26
C HIS A 241 -12.23 -9.88 7.73
N ILE A 242 -11.29 -8.97 7.40
CA ILE A 242 -9.93 -9.05 7.96
C ILE A 242 -9.98 -8.98 9.48
N ALA A 243 -10.71 -8.00 10.04
CA ALA A 243 -10.82 -7.80 11.48
C ALA A 243 -11.39 -9.02 12.22
N LYS A 244 -12.33 -9.75 11.61
CA LYS A 244 -12.96 -10.98 12.14
C LYS A 244 -12.15 -12.25 11.85
N SER A 245 -11.00 -12.16 11.22
CA SER A 245 -10.22 -13.32 10.82
C SER A 245 -9.10 -13.65 11.79
N LYS A 246 -8.85 -14.95 12.00
CA LYS A 246 -7.70 -15.46 12.74
C LYS A 246 -6.42 -15.29 11.94
N ILE A 247 -6.48 -15.66 10.67
CA ILE A 247 -5.35 -15.62 9.72
C ILE A 247 -5.78 -14.90 8.45
N GLY A 248 -4.96 -13.97 7.96
CA GLY A 248 -5.12 -13.30 6.68
C GLY A 248 -3.98 -13.63 5.71
N ILE A 249 -4.31 -13.99 4.47
CA ILE A 249 -3.33 -14.36 3.45
C ILE A 249 -3.02 -13.17 2.55
N SER A 250 -1.74 -12.81 2.45
CA SER A 250 -1.22 -11.82 1.51
C SER A 250 -0.27 -12.45 0.50
N VAL A 251 -0.62 -12.39 -0.78
CA VAL A 251 0.15 -12.91 -1.90
C VAL A 251 0.38 -11.80 -2.93
N ARG A 252 1.59 -11.77 -3.52
CA ARG A 252 1.91 -10.82 -4.59
C ARG A 252 0.90 -10.86 -5.73
N GLY A 253 0.71 -9.69 -6.37
CA GLY A 253 -0.03 -9.57 -7.63
C GLY A 253 0.90 -9.40 -8.83
N TRP A 254 0.53 -8.57 -9.79
CA TRP A 254 1.44 -8.11 -10.85
C TRP A 254 2.67 -7.48 -10.24
N GLY A 255 2.47 -6.46 -9.39
CA GLY A 255 3.50 -6.00 -8.48
C GLY A 255 3.78 -7.02 -7.37
N ARG A 256 4.98 -6.94 -6.80
CA ARG A 256 5.40 -7.80 -5.68
C ARG A 256 4.80 -7.33 -4.37
N ASP A 257 4.73 -6.00 -4.17
CA ASP A 257 4.12 -5.42 -2.98
C ASP A 257 2.59 -5.43 -3.06
N SER A 258 1.94 -5.53 -1.91
CA SER A 258 0.48 -5.59 -1.79
C SER A 258 0.02 -4.82 -0.55
N LEU A 259 -1.00 -3.98 -0.71
CA LEU A 259 -1.64 -3.25 0.41
C LEU A 259 -2.06 -4.19 1.54
N ARG A 260 -2.58 -5.36 1.19
CA ARG A 260 -3.06 -6.39 2.12
C ARG A 260 -2.00 -6.79 3.15
N ARG A 261 -0.73 -6.77 2.78
CA ARG A 261 0.38 -7.05 3.69
C ARG A 261 0.42 -6.09 4.88
N PHE A 262 -0.07 -4.87 4.69
CA PHE A 262 -0.14 -3.84 5.71
C PHE A 262 -1.54 -3.72 6.34
N GLU A 263 -2.60 -4.09 5.60
CA GLU A 263 -3.97 -4.05 6.10
C GLU A 263 -4.27 -5.17 7.12
N ILE A 264 -3.74 -6.37 6.90
CA ILE A 264 -4.00 -7.54 7.76
C ILE A 264 -3.54 -7.29 9.21
N PRO A 265 -2.29 -6.86 9.48
CA PRO A 265 -1.83 -6.67 10.85
C PRO A 265 -2.54 -5.53 11.60
N LEU A 266 -3.17 -4.59 10.91
CA LEU A 266 -3.93 -3.49 11.57
C LEU A 266 -4.94 -4.02 12.59
N TYR A 267 -5.53 -5.17 12.31
CA TYR A 267 -6.64 -5.75 13.08
C TYR A 267 -6.24 -6.92 13.97
N GLU A 268 -4.97 -7.06 14.33
CA GLU A 268 -4.47 -8.24 15.08
C GLU A 268 -4.86 -9.57 14.41
N THR A 269 -4.92 -9.56 13.10
CA THR A 269 -5.06 -10.76 12.29
C THR A 269 -3.67 -11.25 11.93
N LEU A 270 -3.38 -12.53 12.12
CA LEU A 270 -2.07 -13.08 11.82
C LEU A 270 -1.79 -13.00 10.31
N LEU A 271 -0.76 -12.24 9.94
CA LEU A 271 -0.33 -12.13 8.55
C LEU A 271 0.39 -13.40 8.10
N PHE A 272 -0.21 -14.13 7.17
CA PHE A 272 0.46 -15.16 6.36
C PHE A 272 0.86 -14.57 5.02
N THR A 273 2.14 -14.62 4.71
CA THR A 273 2.70 -14.08 3.47
C THR A 273 3.82 -14.98 2.95
N HIS A 274 4.52 -14.56 1.94
CA HIS A 274 5.70 -15.22 1.40
C HIS A 274 6.81 -14.19 1.17
N ASP A 275 8.04 -14.65 0.92
CA ASP A 275 9.10 -13.71 0.53
C ASP A 275 8.81 -13.16 -0.87
N ILE A 276 8.52 -11.87 -0.91
CA ILE A 276 8.21 -11.14 -2.14
C ILE A 276 9.46 -10.60 -2.85
N GLY A 277 10.65 -10.75 -2.24
CA GLY A 277 11.94 -10.39 -2.80
C GLY A 277 12.19 -8.88 -2.93
N ILE A 278 11.37 -8.01 -2.31
CA ILE A 278 11.65 -6.58 -2.22
C ILE A 278 12.31 -6.21 -0.90
N GLU A 279 13.17 -5.19 -0.95
CA GLU A 279 13.69 -4.58 0.26
C GLU A 279 12.61 -3.73 0.92
N THR A 280 12.49 -3.87 2.23
CA THR A 280 11.53 -3.13 3.04
C THR A 280 12.26 -2.58 4.26
N PRO A 281 12.26 -1.26 4.49
CA PRO A 281 12.78 -0.72 5.75
C PRO A 281 12.05 -1.37 6.92
N GLN A 282 12.78 -1.99 7.85
CA GLN A 282 12.20 -2.72 8.99
C GLN A 282 11.17 -3.78 8.56
N PRO A 283 11.58 -4.86 7.87
CA PRO A 283 10.64 -5.84 7.31
C PRO A 283 9.89 -6.61 8.39
N PHE A 284 8.72 -7.16 8.05
CA PHE A 284 8.09 -8.20 8.87
C PHE A 284 8.99 -9.43 8.90
N GLU A 285 9.12 -10.06 10.10
CA GLU A 285 9.99 -11.21 10.35
C GLU A 285 9.17 -12.48 10.56
N ASP A 286 9.56 -13.56 9.84
CA ASP A 286 8.92 -14.88 9.95
C ASP A 286 9.00 -15.43 11.38
N GLY A 287 7.88 -15.93 11.90
CA GLY A 287 7.74 -16.46 13.25
C GLY A 287 7.79 -15.42 14.38
N LYS A 288 7.89 -14.10 14.04
CA LYS A 288 7.90 -13.03 15.04
C LYS A 288 6.78 -12.01 14.85
N THR A 289 6.65 -11.46 13.64
CA THR A 289 5.67 -10.42 13.31
C THR A 289 4.76 -10.80 12.14
N CYS A 290 5.03 -11.93 11.50
CA CYS A 290 4.23 -12.58 10.47
C CYS A 290 4.60 -14.06 10.40
N VAL A 291 3.89 -14.82 9.57
CA VAL A 291 4.30 -16.17 9.17
C VAL A 291 4.54 -16.19 7.66
N MET A 292 5.70 -16.68 7.25
CA MET A 292 6.04 -16.82 5.84
C MET A 292 5.95 -18.28 5.40
N PHE A 293 5.24 -18.52 4.32
CA PHE A 293 5.21 -19.82 3.65
C PHE A 293 6.07 -19.83 2.39
N LYS A 294 6.50 -21.00 1.96
CA LYS A 294 7.32 -21.18 0.75
C LYS A 294 6.51 -20.92 -0.51
N ASN A 295 7.18 -20.39 -1.54
CA ASN A 295 6.54 -20.10 -2.83
C ASN A 295 6.00 -21.33 -3.55
N ASP A 296 6.53 -22.53 -3.25
CA ASP A 296 6.04 -23.81 -3.76
C ASP A 296 4.86 -24.39 -2.97
N LEU A 297 4.42 -23.67 -1.93
CA LEU A 297 3.30 -24.02 -1.02
C LEU A 297 3.51 -25.31 -0.23
N SER A 298 4.74 -25.87 -0.19
CA SER A 298 5.01 -27.17 0.43
C SER A 298 4.76 -27.18 1.94
N ASP A 299 4.83 -26.04 2.61
CA ASP A 299 4.63 -25.89 4.06
C ASP A 299 3.34 -25.11 4.43
N LEU A 300 2.56 -24.66 3.45
CA LEU A 300 1.39 -23.81 3.68
C LEU A 300 0.35 -24.48 4.57
N GLU A 301 -0.01 -25.74 4.27
CA GLU A 301 -1.04 -26.48 5.03
C GLU A 301 -0.58 -26.76 6.46
N GLU A 302 0.63 -27.27 6.64
CA GLU A 302 1.20 -27.57 7.96
C GLU A 302 1.17 -26.31 8.85
N LYS A 303 1.69 -25.19 8.34
CA LYS A 303 1.72 -23.92 9.07
C LYS A 303 0.33 -23.40 9.38
N LEU A 304 -0.60 -23.43 8.43
CA LEU A 304 -1.97 -22.96 8.68
C LEU A 304 -2.67 -23.79 9.78
N ARG A 305 -2.57 -25.12 9.72
CA ARG A 305 -3.14 -25.99 10.76
C ARG A 305 -2.52 -25.73 12.12
N TYR A 306 -1.20 -25.63 12.20
CA TYR A 306 -0.48 -25.32 13.44
C TYR A 306 -1.00 -24.02 14.09
N TYR A 307 -1.05 -22.91 13.35
CA TYR A 307 -1.48 -21.63 13.94
C TYR A 307 -2.99 -21.50 14.12
N LEU A 308 -3.80 -22.36 13.53
CA LEU A 308 -5.22 -22.47 13.87
C LEU A 308 -5.45 -23.25 15.16
N GLU A 309 -4.61 -24.23 15.46
CA GLU A 309 -4.64 -25.05 16.67
C GLU A 309 -3.97 -24.34 17.87
N ASP A 310 -2.78 -23.74 17.67
CA ASP A 310 -2.07 -22.99 18.70
C ASP A 310 -2.51 -21.51 18.73
N GLU A 311 -3.59 -21.27 19.46
CA GLU A 311 -4.16 -19.92 19.60
C GLU A 311 -3.20 -18.93 20.26
N ASN A 312 -2.45 -19.36 21.26
CA ASN A 312 -1.56 -18.48 22.01
C ASN A 312 -0.41 -17.99 21.14
N GLU A 313 0.22 -18.86 20.37
CA GLU A 313 1.31 -18.48 19.48
C GLU A 313 0.78 -17.62 18.30
N ARG A 314 -0.43 -17.94 17.79
CA ARG A 314 -1.10 -17.12 16.77
C ARG A 314 -1.33 -15.69 17.24
N ILE A 315 -1.93 -15.51 18.42
CA ILE A 315 -2.24 -14.19 19.00
C ILE A 315 -0.93 -13.40 19.24
N LYS A 316 0.05 -14.02 19.86
CA LYS A 316 1.34 -13.43 20.17
C LYS A 316 2.00 -12.83 18.90
N ILE A 317 2.03 -13.57 17.79
CA ILE A 317 2.63 -13.08 16.53
C ILE A 317 1.75 -12.00 15.89
N ALA A 318 0.42 -12.12 15.95
CA ALA A 318 -0.50 -11.14 15.41
C ALA A 318 -0.40 -9.79 16.15
N GLU A 319 -0.33 -9.80 17.48
CA GLU A 319 -0.09 -8.60 18.30
C GLU A 319 1.26 -7.96 17.99
N ALA A 320 2.32 -8.76 17.92
CA ALA A 320 3.65 -8.28 17.54
C ALA A 320 3.66 -7.69 16.13
N GLY A 321 2.92 -8.30 15.19
CA GLY A 321 2.73 -7.80 13.83
C GLY A 321 2.04 -6.44 13.80
N LYS A 322 0.97 -6.24 14.60
CA LYS A 322 0.28 -4.95 14.74
C LYS A 322 1.20 -3.89 15.32
N GLN A 323 1.93 -4.20 16.40
CA GLN A 323 2.87 -3.26 17.03
C GLN A 323 3.98 -2.86 16.04
N HIS A 324 4.52 -3.81 15.30
CA HIS A 324 5.52 -3.59 14.27
C HIS A 324 4.99 -2.69 13.14
N LEU A 325 3.77 -2.95 12.67
CA LEU A 325 3.09 -2.13 11.67
C LEU A 325 2.97 -0.68 12.12
N TYR A 326 2.40 -0.43 13.31
CA TYR A 326 2.21 0.93 13.81
C TYR A 326 3.53 1.68 13.98
N LYS A 327 4.58 0.98 14.35
CA LYS A 327 5.91 1.59 14.55
C LYS A 327 6.59 1.97 13.24
N TYR A 328 6.42 1.15 12.17
CA TYR A 328 7.28 1.25 10.98
C TYR A 328 6.55 1.35 9.64
N HIS A 329 5.28 0.98 9.58
CA HIS A 329 4.58 0.77 8.31
C HIS A 329 3.25 1.52 8.17
N THR A 330 3.00 2.52 9.00
CA THR A 330 1.89 3.45 8.79
C THR A 330 2.27 4.56 7.81
N SER A 331 1.29 5.30 7.31
CA SER A 331 1.51 6.47 6.47
C SER A 331 2.43 7.51 7.14
N VAL A 332 2.23 7.74 8.45
CA VAL A 332 3.11 8.62 9.25
C VAL A 332 4.54 8.08 9.33
N ALA A 333 4.71 6.79 9.63
CA ALA A 333 6.04 6.18 9.71
C ALA A 333 6.76 6.24 8.37
N ARG A 334 6.05 5.99 7.26
CA ARG A 334 6.60 6.03 5.91
C ARG A 334 6.98 7.44 5.49
N ALA A 335 6.14 8.44 5.80
CA ALA A 335 6.44 9.84 5.52
C ALA A 335 7.66 10.34 6.31
N ARG A 336 7.80 9.94 7.59
CA ARG A 336 9.01 10.24 8.37
C ARG A 336 10.28 9.66 7.75
N TYR A 337 10.20 8.42 7.29
CA TYR A 337 11.31 7.80 6.57
C TYR A 337 11.70 8.56 5.30
N VAL A 338 10.70 9.01 4.51
CA VAL A 338 10.95 9.83 3.31
C VAL A 338 11.60 11.16 3.67
N LEU A 339 11.10 11.86 4.70
CA LEU A 339 11.67 13.14 5.16
C LEU A 339 13.08 12.97 5.71
N GLU A 340 13.36 11.91 6.46
CA GLU A 340 14.70 11.57 6.94
C GLU A 340 15.69 11.44 5.78
N LYS A 341 15.35 10.61 4.77
CA LYS A 341 16.21 10.38 3.61
C LYS A 341 16.38 11.61 2.71
N LEU A 342 15.42 12.53 2.70
CA LEU A 342 15.55 13.82 2.02
C LEU A 342 16.44 14.80 2.80
N GLY A 343 16.40 14.76 4.13
CA GLY A 343 17.20 15.65 4.99
C GLY A 343 18.65 15.21 5.19
N ASP A 344 18.96 13.93 4.91
CA ASP A 344 20.31 13.36 5.01
C ASP A 344 21.21 13.71 3.80
N ASN A 345 20.65 14.28 2.73
CA ASN A 345 21.32 14.68 1.49
C ASN A 345 21.35 16.22 1.34
#